data_7504431d4cc3d1f21309d32dc2ec9321
#
_entry.id   7504431d4cc3d1f21309d32dc2ec9321
#
_cell.length_a   1.000
_cell.length_b   1.000
_cell.length_c   1.000
_cell.angle_alpha   90.00
_cell.angle_beta   90.00
_cell.angle_gamma   90.00
#
_symmetry.space_group_name_H-M   'P 1'
#
loop_
_entity.id
_entity.type
_entity.pdbx_description
1 polymer ?
#
loop_
_entity_poly.entity_id
_entity_poly.type
_entity_poly.pdbx_seq_one_letter_code
_entity_poly.pdbx_strand_id
1 'polypeptide(L)'
;MNLWDKLIGGIKRMLGRDVISEVLSVKSAMSDNMVNSIQLWSDMYEGRAPWLKEPEKGNPERVTSLGLPALIASEKARMATLEMASEITPPMKDVEKKNPDYQPPSVDENGEVNMGRESAIITEPEPDGPSERAVFMNTQYQNKLMKQIRRQVEYGIAKGGIVIKPYPVKHESGSVTIVDKDKEDAERLSSDKPLPKFEFEFDFVHADRFYPLSFDSNGRLTEVAFIQTRTDKNKIYTRLEHHQLIDTTITVHNYAFVKNDGQGLLDGLIKTTDDLGKPCSLAEVPEWANLEEEVTVSNVNRLLFGYFKMPEANTIDPYSPLGVSAYSRVVSLIKDADEQYSRMLWEFEGGELAIDVDRDALKISEYSNGIQTELPTKQERLFRKVDLNSEETYNVFAPQLRDVSLSHGLNLILTRIEDIVGFSRGTLSEADEMTTKTATELKLAKQRSYASNRDIQLALEDALKDVVYAMDVYCRLYKITPPGEYQVSFEWDDSILVDSDTELQTRMAMINAGLASKVETRMWYFGETENQAKAALQKIEDEKKQSMETNILAQSKLGDIAQGKDFSGDNNNPDANVKQKAFNNAEQASAKKIAKK
;
A
#
# COMPACT_ATOMS: atom_id res chain seq x y z
N MET A 1 -5.21 -26.92 22.81
CA MET A 1 -3.99 -27.39 22.09
C MET A 1 -2.91 -27.67 23.09
N ASN A 2 -2.59 -28.95 23.28
CA ASN A 2 -1.66 -29.39 24.32
C ASN A 2 -0.25 -28.84 24.04
N LEU A 3 0.56 -28.65 25.10
CA LEU A 3 1.97 -28.26 24.99
C LEU A 3 2.73 -29.17 24.00
N TRP A 4 2.32 -30.43 23.92
CA TRP A 4 2.80 -31.42 22.96
C TRP A 4 2.50 -31.08 21.50
N ASP A 5 1.33 -30.52 21.18
CA ASP A 5 1.00 -30.14 19.80
C ASP A 5 1.80 -28.91 19.33
N LYS A 6 2.12 -27.99 20.26
CA LYS A 6 3.04 -26.88 20.00
C LYS A 6 4.49 -27.35 19.82
N LEU A 7 4.92 -28.31 20.64
CA LEU A 7 6.24 -28.92 20.52
C LEU A 7 6.39 -29.71 19.22
N ILE A 8 5.37 -30.51 18.87
CA ILE A 8 5.32 -31.28 17.62
C ILE A 8 5.27 -30.33 16.40
N GLY A 9 4.52 -29.24 16.46
CA GLY A 9 4.49 -28.22 15.40
C GLY A 9 5.85 -27.55 15.20
N GLY A 10 6.54 -27.20 16.29
CA GLY A 10 7.91 -26.66 16.25
C GLY A 10 8.93 -27.66 15.70
N ILE A 11 8.90 -28.91 16.17
CA ILE A 11 9.79 -29.99 15.70
C ILE A 11 9.56 -30.29 14.20
N LYS A 12 8.31 -30.32 13.75
CA LYS A 12 7.97 -30.55 12.34
C LYS A 12 8.53 -29.48 11.39
N ARG A 13 8.64 -28.22 11.86
CA ARG A 13 9.21 -27.11 11.08
C ARG A 13 10.73 -27.09 11.12
N MET A 14 11.33 -27.44 12.27
CA MET A 14 12.78 -27.68 12.34
C MET A 14 13.25 -28.72 11.33
N LEU A 15 12.50 -29.83 11.23
CA LEU A 15 12.83 -30.93 10.33
C LEU A 15 12.85 -30.50 8.85
N GLY A 16 11.89 -29.66 8.41
CA GLY A 16 11.86 -29.15 7.03
C GLY A 16 13.09 -28.31 6.68
N ARG A 17 13.57 -27.49 7.59
CA ARG A 17 14.80 -26.70 7.44
C ARG A 17 16.04 -27.57 7.42
N ASP A 18 16.11 -28.53 8.29
CA ASP A 18 17.24 -29.47 8.33
C ASP A 18 17.33 -30.29 7.04
N VAL A 19 16.19 -30.65 6.44
CA VAL A 19 16.13 -31.32 5.14
C VAL A 19 16.75 -30.50 4.02
N ILE A 20 16.42 -29.20 3.93
CA ILE A 20 17.00 -28.31 2.92
C ILE A 20 18.49 -28.14 3.15
N SER A 21 18.90 -27.94 4.41
CA SER A 21 20.30 -27.85 4.78
C SER A 21 21.07 -29.13 4.47
N GLU A 22 20.43 -30.31 4.63
CA GLU A 22 21.01 -31.60 4.31
C GLU A 22 21.15 -31.79 2.80
N VAL A 23 20.11 -31.50 2.01
CA VAL A 23 20.12 -31.61 0.55
C VAL A 23 21.16 -30.69 -0.08
N LEU A 24 21.23 -29.42 0.40
CA LEU A 24 22.16 -28.42 -0.13
C LEU A 24 23.55 -28.48 0.53
N SER A 25 23.71 -29.26 1.60
CA SER A 25 24.94 -29.31 2.42
C SER A 25 25.35 -27.93 2.97
N VAL A 26 24.38 -27.02 3.16
CA VAL A 26 24.57 -25.64 3.64
C VAL A 26 23.71 -25.39 4.86
N LYS A 27 24.27 -24.77 5.90
CA LYS A 27 23.51 -24.43 7.11
C LYS A 27 22.63 -23.22 6.88
N SER A 28 21.36 -23.31 7.23
CA SER A 28 20.42 -22.17 7.19
C SER A 28 20.90 -21.01 8.07
N ALA A 29 20.81 -19.78 7.55
CA ALA A 29 21.09 -18.55 8.31
C ALA A 29 19.92 -18.13 9.20
N MET A 30 18.81 -18.86 9.20
CA MET A 30 17.59 -18.54 9.95
C MET A 30 17.55 -19.34 11.24
N SER A 31 17.35 -18.67 12.39
CA SER A 31 17.18 -19.34 13.68
C SER A 31 15.78 -19.99 13.79
N ASP A 32 15.64 -20.97 14.67
CA ASP A 32 14.36 -21.65 14.93
C ASP A 32 13.29 -20.69 15.44
N ASN A 33 13.70 -19.75 16.30
CA ASN A 33 12.80 -18.70 16.79
C ASN A 33 12.25 -17.84 15.65
N MET A 34 13.08 -17.53 14.67
CA MET A 34 12.67 -16.73 13.51
C MET A 34 11.68 -17.50 12.64
N VAL A 35 11.94 -18.79 12.36
CA VAL A 35 11.01 -19.66 11.61
C VAL A 35 9.65 -19.75 12.29
N ASN A 36 9.64 -20.00 13.61
CA ASN A 36 8.41 -20.07 14.39
C ASN A 36 7.65 -18.74 14.39
N SER A 37 8.36 -17.63 14.44
CA SER A 37 7.77 -16.30 14.44
C SER A 37 7.15 -15.96 13.10
N ILE A 38 7.83 -16.23 11.96
CA ILE A 38 7.28 -16.02 10.61
C ILE A 38 6.00 -16.82 10.43
N GLN A 39 5.98 -18.07 10.89
CA GLN A 39 4.76 -18.89 10.83
C GLN A 39 3.64 -18.34 11.71
N LEU A 40 3.96 -17.92 12.94
CA LEU A 40 2.98 -17.31 13.83
C LEU A 40 2.37 -16.06 13.20
N TRP A 41 3.19 -15.19 12.61
CA TRP A 41 2.71 -13.99 11.93
C TRP A 41 1.83 -14.33 10.72
N SER A 42 2.18 -15.38 9.95
CA SER A 42 1.35 -15.85 8.85
C SER A 42 0.01 -16.38 9.34
N ASP A 43 0.00 -17.20 10.40
CA ASP A 43 -1.23 -17.72 11.00
C ASP A 43 -2.11 -16.58 11.57
N MET A 44 -1.51 -15.57 12.19
CA MET A 44 -2.22 -14.39 12.69
C MET A 44 -2.85 -13.57 11.56
N TYR A 45 -2.10 -13.32 10.48
CA TYR A 45 -2.60 -12.60 9.31
C TYR A 45 -3.77 -13.33 8.64
N GLU A 46 -3.71 -14.64 8.58
CA GLU A 46 -4.73 -15.49 7.97
C GLU A 46 -5.91 -15.81 8.92
N GLY A 47 -5.95 -15.21 10.11
CA GLY A 47 -7.02 -15.43 11.09
C GLY A 47 -6.99 -16.81 11.75
N ARG A 48 -5.84 -17.46 11.76
CA ARG A 48 -5.61 -18.80 12.37
C ARG A 48 -4.65 -18.74 13.56
N ALA A 49 -4.61 -17.62 14.26
CA ALA A 49 -3.74 -17.48 15.43
C ALA A 49 -3.99 -18.62 16.46
N PRO A 50 -2.95 -19.11 17.15
CA PRO A 50 -3.06 -20.30 18.03
C PRO A 50 -4.05 -20.15 19.19
N TRP A 51 -4.41 -18.93 19.58
CA TRP A 51 -5.37 -18.64 20.65
C TRP A 51 -6.81 -18.52 20.15
N LEU A 52 -7.04 -18.44 18.84
CA LEU A 52 -8.37 -18.45 18.24
C LEU A 52 -8.88 -19.90 18.23
N LYS A 53 -9.58 -20.29 19.26
CA LYS A 53 -10.13 -21.63 19.38
C LYS A 53 -11.61 -21.63 19.03
N GLU A 54 -12.03 -22.67 18.31
CA GLU A 54 -13.45 -23.03 18.29
C GLU A 54 -13.83 -23.62 19.66
N PRO A 55 -15.08 -23.41 20.11
CA PRO A 55 -15.55 -23.97 21.37
C PRO A 55 -15.51 -25.50 21.32
N GLU A 56 -14.60 -26.09 22.10
CA GLU A 56 -14.58 -27.53 22.31
C GLU A 56 -15.71 -27.93 23.29
N LYS A 57 -16.24 -29.15 23.13
CA LYS A 57 -17.26 -29.71 24.02
C LYS A 57 -16.72 -29.73 25.47
N GLY A 58 -17.16 -28.78 26.30
CA GLY A 58 -16.72 -28.61 27.67
C GLY A 58 -15.89 -27.36 28.00
N ASN A 59 -15.49 -26.59 26.99
CA ASN A 59 -14.91 -25.26 27.15
C ASN A 59 -15.62 -24.27 26.23
N PRO A 60 -16.60 -23.51 26.72
CA PRO A 60 -17.40 -22.59 25.91
C PRO A 60 -16.68 -21.28 25.55
N GLU A 61 -15.45 -21.07 25.97
CA GLU A 61 -14.70 -19.86 25.68
C GLU A 61 -14.27 -19.83 24.22
N ARG A 62 -15.08 -19.17 23.41
CA ARG A 62 -14.74 -18.82 22.04
C ARG A 62 -13.96 -17.50 22.04
N VAL A 63 -12.73 -17.53 21.53
CA VAL A 63 -11.97 -16.30 21.25
C VAL A 63 -12.20 -15.88 19.82
N THR A 64 -12.80 -14.71 19.61
CA THR A 64 -13.10 -14.12 18.32
C THR A 64 -12.00 -13.13 17.95
N SER A 65 -11.49 -13.20 16.74
CA SER A 65 -10.48 -12.26 16.25
C SER A 65 -11.07 -10.90 15.90
N LEU A 66 -10.37 -9.85 16.27
CA LEU A 66 -10.60 -8.48 15.76
C LEU A 66 -10.02 -8.24 14.36
N GLY A 67 -9.20 -9.17 13.84
CA GLY A 67 -8.54 -9.01 12.55
C GLY A 67 -7.43 -7.97 12.53
N LEU A 68 -6.90 -7.59 13.69
CA LEU A 68 -5.87 -6.55 13.83
C LEU A 68 -4.60 -6.80 13.00
N PRO A 69 -4.06 -8.03 12.87
CA PRO A 69 -2.88 -8.28 12.04
C PRO A 69 -3.07 -7.89 10.59
N ALA A 70 -4.19 -8.27 9.99
CA ALA A 70 -4.51 -7.93 8.61
C ALA A 70 -4.76 -6.42 8.45
N LEU A 71 -5.46 -5.80 9.41
CA LEU A 71 -5.72 -4.36 9.41
C LEU A 71 -4.42 -3.56 9.50
N ILE A 72 -3.50 -3.91 10.41
CA ILE A 72 -2.20 -3.25 10.56
C ILE A 72 -1.38 -3.35 9.28
N ALA A 73 -1.31 -4.54 8.68
CA ALA A 73 -0.53 -4.76 7.47
C ALA A 73 -1.12 -3.98 6.28
N SER A 74 -2.45 -4.01 6.11
CA SER A 74 -3.13 -3.31 5.00
C SER A 74 -3.02 -1.78 5.13
N GLU A 75 -3.16 -1.23 6.34
CA GLU A 75 -3.02 0.21 6.55
C GLU A 75 -1.58 0.70 6.33
N LYS A 76 -0.57 -0.02 6.83
CA LYS A 76 0.83 0.31 6.54
C LYS A 76 1.15 0.21 5.04
N ALA A 77 0.68 -0.83 4.36
CA ALA A 77 0.86 -0.98 2.92
C ALA A 77 0.15 0.14 2.15
N ARG A 78 -1.07 0.49 2.56
CA ARG A 78 -1.83 1.60 1.98
C ARG A 78 -1.08 2.92 2.12
N MET A 79 -0.62 3.25 3.33
CA MET A 79 0.14 4.48 3.57
C MET A 79 1.45 4.52 2.78
N ALA A 80 2.15 3.39 2.65
CA ALA A 80 3.43 3.32 1.94
C ALA A 80 3.30 3.43 0.42
N THR A 81 2.17 3.03 -0.16
CA THR A 81 2.02 2.89 -1.62
C THR A 81 0.92 3.76 -2.23
N LEU A 82 0.21 4.57 -1.43
CA LEU A 82 -0.99 5.29 -1.89
C LEU A 82 -0.69 6.26 -3.05
N GLU A 83 0.37 7.03 -2.92
CA GLU A 83 0.77 8.08 -3.87
C GLU A 83 2.15 7.78 -4.47
N MET A 84 2.52 6.50 -4.50
CA MET A 84 3.79 6.07 -5.06
C MET A 84 3.75 6.12 -6.59
N ALA A 85 4.58 6.96 -7.18
CA ALA A 85 4.95 6.90 -8.58
C ALA A 85 6.40 6.44 -8.71
N SER A 86 6.64 5.50 -9.60
CA SER A 86 7.99 5.01 -9.90
C SER A 86 8.10 4.70 -11.38
N GLU A 87 9.14 5.19 -12.01
CA GLU A 87 9.36 5.04 -13.44
C GLU A 87 10.80 4.69 -13.77
N ILE A 88 10.96 3.96 -14.88
CA ILE A 88 12.26 3.64 -15.46
C ILE A 88 12.42 4.51 -16.70
N THR A 89 13.31 5.47 -16.64
CA THR A 89 13.57 6.45 -17.71
C THR A 89 15.01 6.37 -18.19
N PRO A 90 15.32 6.87 -19.40
CA PRO A 90 16.71 7.15 -19.74
C PRO A 90 17.33 8.11 -18.73
N PRO A 91 18.65 8.05 -18.48
CA PRO A 91 19.32 9.00 -17.60
C PRO A 91 19.10 10.44 -18.08
N MET A 92 18.91 11.34 -17.14
CA MET A 92 18.78 12.76 -17.42
C MET A 92 20.18 13.38 -17.48
N LYS A 93 20.42 14.22 -18.48
CA LYS A 93 21.62 15.06 -18.57
C LYS A 93 21.22 16.51 -18.49
N ASP A 94 21.99 17.27 -17.76
CA ASP A 94 21.87 18.72 -17.73
C ASP A 94 22.35 19.31 -19.06
N VAL A 95 21.42 19.84 -19.84
CA VAL A 95 21.72 20.47 -21.13
C VAL A 95 21.63 21.99 -20.97
N GLU A 96 22.71 22.67 -21.33
CA GLU A 96 22.73 24.12 -21.38
C GLU A 96 21.92 24.63 -22.57
N LYS A 97 20.88 25.40 -22.30
CA LYS A 97 20.04 26.05 -23.30
C LYS A 97 20.14 27.56 -23.23
N LYS A 98 19.91 28.20 -24.36
CA LYS A 98 19.73 29.67 -24.35
C LYS A 98 18.44 30.01 -23.60
N ASN A 99 18.58 30.87 -22.61
CA ASN A 99 17.42 31.35 -21.87
C ASN A 99 16.55 32.23 -22.79
N PRO A 100 15.31 31.85 -23.11
CA PRO A 100 14.44 32.66 -23.95
C PRO A 100 14.05 34.00 -23.30
N ASP A 101 14.12 34.10 -22.00
CA ASP A 101 13.74 35.28 -21.23
C ASP A 101 14.96 36.18 -20.89
N TYR A 102 16.15 35.84 -21.43
CA TYR A 102 17.36 36.60 -21.23
C TYR A 102 17.23 37.99 -21.83
N GLN A 103 17.42 39.03 -21.01
CA GLN A 103 17.51 40.40 -21.43
C GLN A 103 18.95 40.88 -21.17
N PRO A 104 19.72 41.18 -22.22
CA PRO A 104 21.09 41.69 -22.04
C PRO A 104 21.08 43.02 -21.32
N PRO A 105 22.14 43.33 -20.56
CA PRO A 105 22.32 44.65 -19.99
C PRO A 105 22.21 45.74 -21.09
N SER A 106 21.45 46.79 -20.84
CA SER A 106 21.27 47.91 -21.75
C SER A 106 21.45 49.23 -21.00
N VAL A 107 21.90 50.24 -21.70
CA VAL A 107 22.00 51.60 -21.20
C VAL A 107 20.91 52.41 -21.88
N ASP A 108 20.11 53.13 -21.10
CA ASP A 108 19.06 54.00 -21.65
C ASP A 108 19.63 55.35 -22.19
N GLU A 109 18.78 56.12 -22.82
CA GLU A 109 19.18 57.43 -23.40
C GLU A 109 19.63 58.44 -22.32
N ASN A 110 19.36 58.18 -21.06
CA ASN A 110 19.73 59.00 -19.91
C ASN A 110 21.02 58.51 -19.23
N GLY A 111 21.63 57.43 -19.74
CA GLY A 111 22.88 56.87 -19.18
C GLY A 111 22.65 55.96 -17.96
N GLU A 112 21.41 55.59 -17.63
CA GLU A 112 21.12 54.61 -16.61
C GLU A 112 21.35 53.19 -17.13
N VAL A 113 22.14 52.41 -16.37
CA VAL A 113 22.45 51.01 -16.72
C VAL A 113 21.35 50.09 -16.21
N ASN A 114 20.59 49.52 -17.12
CA ASN A 114 19.69 48.41 -16.82
C ASN A 114 20.52 47.13 -16.75
N MET A 115 20.67 46.57 -15.56
CA MET A 115 21.50 45.38 -15.27
C MET A 115 20.87 44.11 -15.81
N GLY A 116 20.32 44.05 -16.94
CA GLY A 116 19.78 42.82 -17.54
C GLY A 116 19.14 41.84 -16.54
N ARG A 117 18.13 41.15 -16.95
CA ARG A 117 17.47 40.14 -16.11
C ARG A 117 17.87 38.78 -16.58
N GLU A 118 18.19 37.90 -15.61
CA GLU A 118 18.43 36.48 -15.76
C GLU A 118 19.77 36.09 -16.47
N SER A 119 20.14 34.81 -16.31
CA SER A 119 21.32 34.25 -16.96
C SER A 119 21.05 33.98 -18.45
N ALA A 120 22.03 34.24 -19.30
CA ALA A 120 21.94 33.96 -20.74
C ALA A 120 21.82 32.47 -21.06
N ILE A 121 22.26 31.62 -20.13
CA ILE A 121 22.25 30.18 -20.26
C ILE A 121 21.51 29.62 -19.04
N ILE A 122 20.54 28.74 -19.29
CA ILE A 122 19.85 27.95 -18.28
C ILE A 122 20.24 26.48 -18.47
N THR A 123 20.33 25.76 -17.37
CA THR A 123 20.58 24.33 -17.38
C THR A 123 19.27 23.61 -17.10
N GLU A 124 18.83 22.81 -18.06
CA GLU A 124 17.61 22.00 -17.92
C GLU A 124 17.93 20.51 -18.04
N PRO A 125 17.34 19.65 -17.21
CA PRO A 125 17.50 18.22 -17.33
C PRO A 125 16.74 17.71 -18.58
N GLU A 126 17.45 17.01 -19.47
CA GLU A 126 16.88 16.34 -20.64
C GLU A 126 17.27 14.86 -20.68
N PRO A 127 16.42 13.98 -21.22
CA PRO A 127 16.78 12.59 -21.45
C PRO A 127 18.01 12.46 -22.36
N ASP A 128 19.00 11.63 -21.96
CA ASP A 128 20.20 11.34 -22.75
C ASP A 128 19.89 10.44 -23.96
N GLY A 129 19.00 10.87 -24.81
CA GLY A 129 18.55 10.16 -25.99
C GLY A 129 17.55 9.04 -25.71
N PRO A 130 17.00 8.39 -26.74
CA PRO A 130 16.05 7.30 -26.59
C PRO A 130 16.76 6.02 -26.13
N SER A 131 16.34 5.44 -25.01
CA SER A 131 16.75 4.12 -24.55
C SER A 131 15.61 3.12 -24.75
N GLU A 132 15.69 2.30 -25.80
CA GLU A 132 14.70 1.24 -26.04
C GLU A 132 14.60 0.30 -24.85
N ARG A 133 15.73 0.08 -24.14
CA ARG A 133 15.79 -0.75 -22.94
C ARG A 133 14.97 -0.14 -21.81
N ALA A 134 15.16 1.14 -21.50
CA ALA A 134 14.41 1.83 -20.47
C ALA A 134 12.90 1.80 -20.75
N VAL A 135 12.50 2.10 -21.99
CA VAL A 135 11.09 2.08 -22.43
C VAL A 135 10.48 0.68 -22.30
N PHE A 136 11.20 -0.35 -22.75
CA PHE A 136 10.73 -1.74 -22.64
C PHE A 136 10.56 -2.14 -21.18
N MET A 137 11.60 -1.93 -20.36
CA MET A 137 11.56 -2.29 -18.94
C MET A 137 10.46 -1.52 -18.21
N ASN A 138 10.29 -0.21 -18.47
CA ASN A 138 9.24 0.59 -17.87
C ASN A 138 7.84 0.07 -18.23
N THR A 139 7.62 -0.30 -19.49
CA THR A 139 6.34 -0.85 -19.94
C THR A 139 5.98 -2.14 -19.17
N GLN A 140 6.94 -3.05 -18.99
CA GLN A 140 6.72 -4.29 -18.23
C GLN A 140 6.54 -4.02 -16.74
N TYR A 141 7.37 -3.14 -16.18
CA TYR A 141 7.34 -2.71 -14.78
C TYR A 141 5.98 -2.12 -14.41
N GLN A 142 5.49 -1.13 -15.19
CA GLN A 142 4.21 -0.48 -14.94
C GLN A 142 3.02 -1.43 -15.12
N ASN A 143 3.02 -2.20 -16.20
CA ASN A 143 1.85 -3.00 -16.55
C ASN A 143 1.67 -4.25 -15.70
N LYS A 144 2.76 -4.84 -15.18
CA LYS A 144 2.71 -6.12 -14.47
C LYS A 144 3.08 -6.00 -13.00
N LEU A 145 4.18 -5.34 -12.64
CA LEU A 145 4.64 -5.24 -11.27
C LEU A 145 3.84 -4.21 -10.46
N MET A 146 3.80 -2.96 -10.95
CA MET A 146 3.20 -1.85 -10.20
C MET A 146 1.71 -2.04 -9.92
N LYS A 147 0.97 -2.72 -10.79
CA LYS A 147 -0.44 -3.06 -10.56
C LYS A 147 -0.67 -3.98 -9.35
N GLN A 148 0.34 -4.73 -8.94
CA GLN A 148 0.25 -5.70 -7.86
C GLN A 148 1.01 -5.28 -6.61
N ILE A 149 1.87 -4.26 -6.71
CA ILE A 149 2.86 -3.92 -5.69
C ILE A 149 2.24 -3.71 -4.31
N ARG A 150 1.14 -2.97 -4.21
CA ARG A 150 0.46 -2.71 -2.93
C ARG A 150 0.08 -3.99 -2.19
N ARG A 151 -0.56 -4.93 -2.90
CA ARG A 151 -0.96 -6.22 -2.31
C ARG A 151 0.24 -7.04 -1.88
N GLN A 152 1.31 -7.01 -2.67
CA GLN A 152 2.51 -7.78 -2.35
C GLN A 152 3.30 -7.16 -1.19
N VAL A 153 3.33 -5.84 -1.11
CA VAL A 153 3.92 -5.12 0.04
C VAL A 153 3.14 -5.42 1.33
N GLU A 154 1.82 -5.52 1.27
CA GLU A 154 0.99 -5.92 2.42
C GLU A 154 1.41 -7.28 2.97
N TYR A 155 1.60 -8.29 2.11
CA TYR A 155 2.11 -9.60 2.53
C TYR A 155 3.53 -9.52 3.09
N GLY A 156 4.39 -8.69 2.50
CA GLY A 156 5.74 -8.44 3.01
C GLY A 156 5.73 -7.81 4.41
N ILE A 157 4.88 -6.84 4.65
CA ILE A 157 4.68 -6.18 5.95
C ILE A 157 4.12 -7.16 6.99
N ALA A 158 3.17 -7.99 6.59
CA ALA A 158 2.56 -9.00 7.47
C ALA A 158 3.55 -10.09 7.88
N LYS A 159 4.35 -10.60 6.95
CA LYS A 159 5.23 -11.77 7.16
C LYS A 159 6.70 -11.39 7.40
N GLY A 160 7.04 -10.10 7.40
CA GLY A 160 8.39 -9.59 7.63
C GLY A 160 9.21 -9.35 6.36
N GLY A 161 8.78 -9.84 5.21
CA GLY A 161 9.44 -9.60 3.92
C GLY A 161 8.83 -10.37 2.77
N ILE A 162 9.21 -9.97 1.55
CA ILE A 162 8.80 -10.63 0.31
C ILE A 162 9.92 -10.52 -0.73
N VAL A 163 10.14 -11.59 -1.46
CA VAL A 163 11.05 -11.61 -2.61
C VAL A 163 10.25 -11.41 -3.90
N ILE A 164 10.73 -10.53 -4.76
CA ILE A 164 10.16 -10.21 -6.08
C ILE A 164 11.15 -10.69 -7.15
N LYS A 165 10.80 -11.74 -7.88
CA LYS A 165 11.65 -12.36 -8.90
C LYS A 165 11.14 -12.02 -10.30
N PRO A 166 11.79 -11.15 -11.07
CA PRO A 166 11.50 -10.99 -12.49
C PRO A 166 12.05 -12.18 -13.27
N TYR A 167 11.34 -12.65 -14.28
CA TYR A 167 11.85 -13.64 -15.23
C TYR A 167 11.28 -13.39 -16.63
N PRO A 168 12.09 -13.54 -17.68
CA PRO A 168 11.64 -13.34 -19.04
C PRO A 168 10.90 -14.57 -19.55
N VAL A 169 9.73 -14.35 -20.15
CA VAL A 169 8.96 -15.38 -20.86
C VAL A 169 9.04 -15.11 -22.35
N LYS A 170 9.39 -16.12 -23.12
CA LYS A 170 9.43 -16.07 -24.58
C LYS A 170 8.07 -16.49 -25.15
N HIS A 171 7.48 -15.63 -25.95
CA HIS A 171 6.27 -15.97 -26.70
C HIS A 171 6.64 -16.54 -28.07
N GLU A 172 6.04 -17.66 -28.44
CA GLU A 172 6.07 -18.11 -29.82
C GLU A 172 5.19 -17.18 -30.64
N SER A 173 5.68 -16.78 -31.82
CA SER A 173 4.99 -15.83 -32.71
C SER A 173 3.60 -16.35 -33.10
N GLY A 174 2.59 -15.90 -32.41
CA GLY A 174 1.18 -16.19 -32.66
C GLY A 174 0.35 -14.91 -32.52
N SER A 175 -0.53 -14.64 -33.50
CA SER A 175 -1.54 -13.61 -33.35
C SER A 175 -2.56 -14.05 -32.30
N VAL A 176 -2.70 -13.29 -31.21
CA VAL A 176 -3.75 -13.52 -30.23
C VAL A 176 -5.05 -12.92 -30.74
N THR A 177 -6.00 -13.77 -31.05
CA THR A 177 -7.40 -13.35 -31.27
C THR A 177 -8.07 -13.31 -29.90
N ILE A 178 -8.28 -12.11 -29.35
CA ILE A 178 -9.08 -11.93 -28.13
C ILE A 178 -10.54 -12.14 -28.54
N VAL A 179 -11.09 -13.28 -28.17
CA VAL A 179 -12.53 -13.55 -28.31
C VAL A 179 -13.19 -13.06 -27.02
N ASP A 180 -13.81 -11.89 -27.11
CA ASP A 180 -14.69 -11.40 -26.05
C ASP A 180 -16.00 -12.21 -26.11
N LYS A 181 -16.25 -13.05 -25.11
CA LYS A 181 -17.38 -13.99 -25.09
C LYS A 181 -18.73 -13.32 -24.80
N ASP A 182 -18.75 -12.05 -24.45
CA ASP A 182 -19.96 -11.39 -23.95
C ASP A 182 -20.62 -10.43 -24.97
N LYS A 183 -20.20 -10.41 -26.22
CA LYS A 183 -20.86 -9.61 -27.26
C LYS A 183 -21.23 -10.49 -28.46
N GLU A 184 -22.53 -10.65 -28.69
CA GLU A 184 -23.10 -11.35 -29.84
C GLU A 184 -22.79 -10.66 -31.20
N ASP A 185 -22.24 -9.45 -31.19
CA ASP A 185 -21.73 -8.74 -32.37
C ASP A 185 -20.22 -8.52 -32.20
N ALA A 186 -19.44 -9.57 -32.34
CA ALA A 186 -18.00 -9.51 -32.31
C ALA A 186 -17.46 -8.88 -33.58
N GLU A 187 -17.30 -7.58 -33.63
CA GLU A 187 -16.24 -6.98 -34.44
C GLU A 187 -14.92 -7.58 -33.93
N ARG A 188 -14.31 -8.40 -34.76
CA ARG A 188 -12.97 -8.95 -34.53
C ARG A 188 -11.99 -7.78 -34.50
N LEU A 189 -11.73 -7.24 -33.33
CA LEU A 189 -10.58 -6.37 -33.08
C LEU A 189 -9.33 -7.25 -33.19
N SER A 190 -8.88 -7.50 -34.41
CA SER A 190 -7.54 -7.97 -34.66
C SER A 190 -6.61 -6.82 -34.29
N SER A 191 -6.06 -6.87 -33.09
CA SER A 191 -4.93 -6.03 -32.74
C SER A 191 -3.74 -6.52 -33.58
N ASP A 192 -3.47 -5.85 -34.71
CA ASP A 192 -2.31 -6.10 -35.57
C ASP A 192 -0.97 -5.73 -34.94
N LYS A 193 -0.93 -5.50 -33.62
CA LYS A 193 0.34 -5.31 -32.91
C LYS A 193 0.97 -6.67 -32.65
N PRO A 194 2.13 -6.97 -33.26
CA PRO A 194 2.86 -8.20 -32.95
C PRO A 194 3.15 -8.21 -31.44
N LEU A 195 2.86 -9.34 -30.78
CA LEU A 195 3.26 -9.54 -29.39
C LEU A 195 4.77 -9.35 -29.25
N PRO A 196 5.24 -8.71 -28.18
CA PRO A 196 6.67 -8.63 -27.94
C PRO A 196 7.24 -10.05 -27.85
N LYS A 197 8.38 -10.28 -28.47
CA LYS A 197 9.05 -11.59 -28.49
C LYS A 197 9.34 -12.13 -27.08
N PHE A 198 9.53 -11.24 -26.12
CA PHE A 198 9.74 -11.51 -24.71
C PHE A 198 8.86 -10.57 -23.88
N GLU A 199 8.39 -11.10 -22.76
CA GLU A 199 7.74 -10.32 -21.70
C GLU A 199 8.37 -10.68 -20.36
N PHE A 200 8.30 -9.77 -19.38
CA PHE A 200 8.65 -10.09 -18.01
C PHE A 200 7.41 -10.54 -17.24
N GLU A 201 7.55 -11.63 -16.50
CA GLU A 201 6.65 -12.04 -15.44
C GLU A 201 7.34 -11.86 -14.09
N PHE A 202 6.54 -11.73 -13.04
CA PHE A 202 7.03 -11.51 -11.68
C PHE A 202 6.48 -12.57 -10.74
N ASP A 203 7.37 -13.31 -10.11
CA ASP A 203 7.04 -14.26 -9.05
C ASP A 203 7.25 -13.61 -7.69
N PHE A 204 6.30 -13.81 -6.78
CA PHE A 204 6.31 -13.21 -5.45
C PHE A 204 6.42 -14.31 -4.41
N VAL A 205 7.56 -14.36 -3.72
CA VAL A 205 7.83 -15.39 -2.73
C VAL A 205 7.79 -14.79 -1.33
N HIS A 206 6.80 -15.20 -0.55
CA HIS A 206 6.61 -14.72 0.82
C HIS A 206 7.65 -15.29 1.78
N ALA A 207 7.86 -14.63 2.92
CA ALA A 207 8.89 -14.99 3.90
C ALA A 207 8.78 -16.42 4.46
N ASP A 208 7.61 -17.03 4.41
CA ASP A 208 7.36 -18.41 4.81
C ASP A 208 7.73 -19.47 3.75
N ARG A 209 8.17 -19.05 2.55
CA ARG A 209 8.44 -19.92 1.40
C ARG A 209 9.85 -19.79 0.81
N PHE A 210 10.72 -18.98 1.40
CA PHE A 210 12.11 -18.93 1.02
C PHE A 210 13.03 -19.15 2.23
N TYR A 211 14.21 -19.72 1.97
CA TYR A 211 15.17 -20.10 2.98
C TYR A 211 16.48 -19.35 2.74
N PRO A 212 16.75 -18.26 3.48
CA PRO A 212 18.03 -17.58 3.43
C PRO A 212 19.13 -18.47 4.03
N LEU A 213 20.21 -18.62 3.29
CA LEU A 213 21.33 -19.48 3.66
C LEU A 213 22.56 -18.64 4.05
N SER A 214 22.85 -17.55 3.36
CA SER A 214 23.97 -16.68 3.64
C SER A 214 23.69 -15.22 3.37
N PHE A 215 24.41 -14.34 4.08
CA PHE A 215 24.37 -12.89 3.93
C PHE A 215 25.78 -12.32 3.86
N ASP A 216 25.93 -11.20 3.17
CA ASP A 216 27.15 -10.42 3.20
C ASP A 216 27.26 -9.55 4.48
N SER A 217 28.37 -8.82 4.62
CA SER A 217 28.62 -7.92 5.76
C SER A 217 27.63 -6.75 5.83
N ASN A 218 26.93 -6.44 4.75
CA ASN A 218 25.92 -5.40 4.67
C ASN A 218 24.50 -5.92 4.91
N GLY A 219 24.36 -7.22 5.22
CA GLY A 219 23.07 -7.87 5.44
C GLY A 219 22.26 -8.11 4.17
N ARG A 220 22.89 -8.13 2.99
CA ARG A 220 22.28 -8.54 1.72
C ARG A 220 22.37 -10.04 1.56
N LEU A 221 21.33 -10.64 1.00
CA LEU A 221 21.32 -12.07 0.67
C LEU A 221 22.39 -12.39 -0.39
N THR A 222 23.23 -13.37 -0.09
CA THR A 222 24.20 -13.94 -1.03
C THR A 222 23.85 -15.35 -1.43
N GLU A 223 23.08 -16.06 -0.59
CA GLU A 223 22.65 -17.42 -0.87
C GLU A 223 21.25 -17.66 -0.33
N VAL A 224 20.39 -18.27 -1.15
CA VAL A 224 18.97 -18.50 -0.81
C VAL A 224 18.40 -19.69 -1.57
N ALA A 225 17.49 -20.42 -0.94
CA ALA A 225 16.73 -21.48 -1.58
C ALA A 225 15.22 -21.14 -1.59
N PHE A 226 14.59 -21.38 -2.73
CA PHE A 226 13.14 -21.23 -2.92
C PHE A 226 12.52 -22.60 -3.12
N ILE A 227 11.30 -22.77 -2.57
CA ILE A 227 10.54 -24.00 -2.73
C ILE A 227 9.28 -23.71 -3.52
N GLN A 228 9.08 -24.48 -4.58
CA GLN A 228 7.88 -24.47 -5.39
C GLN A 228 7.29 -25.87 -5.45
N THR A 229 6.00 -26.00 -5.19
CA THR A 229 5.27 -27.27 -5.23
C THR A 229 4.23 -27.25 -6.33
N ARG A 230 4.05 -28.40 -7.01
CA ARG A 230 3.01 -28.65 -8.00
C ARG A 230 2.37 -29.99 -7.74
N THR A 231 1.06 -30.05 -7.84
CA THR A 231 0.31 -31.29 -7.71
C THR A 231 -0.25 -31.68 -9.08
N ASP A 232 0.10 -32.85 -9.55
CA ASP A 232 -0.52 -33.46 -10.74
C ASP A 232 -1.08 -34.84 -10.37
N LYS A 233 -2.40 -34.98 -10.50
CA LYS A 233 -3.17 -36.18 -10.12
C LYS A 233 -2.88 -36.58 -8.66
N ASN A 234 -2.16 -37.70 -8.44
CA ASN A 234 -1.82 -38.25 -7.13
C ASN A 234 -0.32 -38.06 -6.83
N LYS A 235 0.36 -37.14 -7.49
CA LYS A 235 1.78 -36.86 -7.28
C LYS A 235 1.98 -35.42 -6.89
N ILE A 236 2.84 -35.21 -5.92
CA ILE A 236 3.31 -33.89 -5.53
C ILE A 236 4.75 -33.76 -6.00
N TYR A 237 4.98 -32.77 -6.83
CA TYR A 237 6.30 -32.40 -7.30
C TYR A 237 6.79 -31.20 -6.51
N THR A 238 8.03 -31.27 -6.03
CA THR A 238 8.69 -30.19 -5.30
C THR A 238 9.96 -29.80 -6.05
N ARG A 239 10.06 -28.51 -6.43
CA ARG A 239 11.28 -27.93 -6.97
C ARG A 239 11.97 -27.12 -5.88
N LEU A 240 13.26 -27.39 -5.68
CA LEU A 240 14.15 -26.60 -4.87
C LEU A 240 15.06 -25.80 -5.81
N GLU A 241 14.93 -24.49 -5.79
CA GLU A 241 15.70 -23.56 -6.61
C GLU A 241 16.69 -22.84 -5.70
N HIS A 242 17.97 -23.16 -5.84
CA HIS A 242 19.06 -22.68 -5.01
C HIS A 242 19.90 -21.65 -5.77
N HIS A 243 19.96 -20.43 -5.25
CA HIS A 243 20.75 -19.33 -5.79
C HIS A 243 21.95 -19.08 -4.90
N GLN A 244 23.13 -19.01 -5.49
CA GLN A 244 24.37 -18.70 -4.80
C GLN A 244 25.15 -17.65 -5.57
N LEU A 245 25.52 -16.57 -4.89
CA LEU A 245 26.40 -15.51 -5.40
C LEU A 245 27.79 -15.68 -4.80
N ILE A 246 28.77 -15.94 -5.65
CA ILE A 246 30.20 -15.99 -5.28
C ILE A 246 30.92 -14.94 -6.13
N ASP A 247 31.55 -13.95 -5.48
CA ASP A 247 32.20 -12.81 -6.11
C ASP A 247 31.27 -12.06 -7.09
N THR A 248 31.40 -12.31 -8.38
CA THR A 248 30.60 -11.66 -9.45
C THR A 248 29.84 -12.69 -10.29
N THR A 249 29.64 -13.87 -9.77
CA THR A 249 28.97 -14.96 -10.48
C THR A 249 27.85 -15.55 -9.66
N ILE A 250 26.65 -15.62 -10.25
CA ILE A 250 25.52 -16.33 -9.66
C ILE A 250 25.43 -17.70 -10.30
N THR A 251 25.30 -18.71 -9.45
CA THR A 251 24.93 -20.07 -9.87
C THR A 251 23.53 -20.38 -9.33
N VAL A 252 22.66 -20.87 -10.20
CA VAL A 252 21.30 -21.31 -9.86
C VAL A 252 21.22 -22.80 -10.12
N HIS A 253 20.96 -23.58 -9.07
CA HIS A 253 20.73 -25.01 -9.19
C HIS A 253 19.25 -25.33 -8.99
N ASN A 254 18.67 -26.13 -9.87
CA ASN A 254 17.30 -26.61 -9.79
C ASN A 254 17.27 -28.11 -9.48
N TYR A 255 16.72 -28.46 -8.34
CA TYR A 255 16.49 -29.85 -7.93
C TYR A 255 15.00 -30.14 -7.98
N ALA A 256 14.60 -31.27 -8.54
CA ALA A 256 13.21 -31.70 -8.57
C ALA A 256 13.02 -33.03 -7.84
N PHE A 257 11.94 -33.12 -7.11
CA PHE A 257 11.56 -34.30 -6.34
C PHE A 257 10.09 -34.64 -6.59
N VAL A 258 9.75 -35.92 -6.52
CA VAL A 258 8.38 -36.41 -6.68
C VAL A 258 8.00 -37.34 -5.54
N LYS A 259 6.81 -37.14 -4.99
CA LYS A 259 6.20 -37.98 -3.99
C LYS A 259 4.81 -38.40 -4.44
N ASN A 260 4.41 -39.66 -4.18
CA ASN A 260 3.06 -40.11 -4.40
C ASN A 260 2.16 -39.58 -3.26
N ASP A 261 1.04 -38.98 -3.62
CA ASP A 261 0.05 -38.45 -2.67
C ASP A 261 -0.80 -39.61 -2.11
N GLY A 262 -0.16 -40.42 -1.27
CA GLY A 262 -0.86 -41.52 -0.55
C GLY A 262 -1.24 -41.14 0.88
N GLN A 263 -0.75 -40.02 1.38
CA GLN A 263 -1.11 -39.44 2.67
C GLN A 263 -0.98 -37.92 2.53
N GLY A 264 -2.13 -37.24 2.37
CA GLY A 264 -2.18 -35.83 2.09
C GLY A 264 -1.15 -35.01 2.84
N LEU A 265 -0.42 -34.17 2.10
CA LEU A 265 0.32 -33.05 2.65
C LEU A 265 -0.72 -32.04 3.17
N LEU A 266 -1.24 -32.30 4.34
CA LEU A 266 -2.26 -31.48 4.98
C LEU A 266 -1.74 -30.10 5.37
N ASP A 267 -0.51 -29.68 5.09
CA ASP A 267 -0.03 -28.33 5.43
C ASP A 267 1.19 -27.84 4.65
N GLY A 268 1.59 -28.47 3.55
CA GLY A 268 2.70 -27.97 2.72
C GLY A 268 4.08 -27.99 3.40
N LEU A 269 4.23 -28.67 4.54
CA LEU A 269 5.44 -28.73 5.33
C LEU A 269 6.26 -29.96 4.99
N ILE A 270 7.43 -29.73 4.45
CA ILE A 270 8.49 -30.76 4.29
C ILE A 270 9.07 -31.04 5.68
N LYS A 271 8.91 -32.29 6.16
CA LYS A 271 9.30 -32.68 7.52
C LYS A 271 10.56 -33.52 7.57
N THR A 272 10.79 -34.30 6.54
CA THR A 272 11.93 -35.22 6.40
C THR A 272 12.39 -35.26 4.94
N THR A 273 13.61 -35.78 4.68
CA THR A 273 14.05 -36.05 3.30
C THR A 273 13.07 -36.95 2.54
N ASP A 274 12.39 -37.86 3.24
CA ASP A 274 11.32 -38.68 2.67
C ASP A 274 10.09 -37.87 2.24
N ASP A 275 9.89 -36.68 2.85
CA ASP A 275 8.78 -35.80 2.49
C ASP A 275 9.02 -35.04 1.18
N LEU A 276 10.27 -34.80 0.79
CA LEU A 276 10.64 -34.33 -0.55
C LEU A 276 10.30 -35.41 -1.59
N GLY A 277 10.42 -36.67 -1.24
CA GLY A 277 10.24 -37.80 -2.13
C GLY A 277 11.53 -38.19 -2.85
N LYS A 278 11.38 -38.81 -4.02
CA LYS A 278 12.54 -39.26 -4.82
C LYS A 278 12.96 -38.18 -5.81
N PRO A 279 14.25 -37.99 -6.06
CA PRO A 279 14.72 -37.15 -7.15
C PRO A 279 14.05 -37.53 -8.48
N CYS A 280 13.64 -36.55 -9.26
CA CYS A 280 13.03 -36.71 -10.58
C CYS A 280 13.56 -35.66 -11.56
N SER A 281 13.28 -35.83 -12.84
CA SER A 281 13.67 -34.85 -13.85
C SER A 281 12.74 -33.64 -13.81
N LEU A 282 13.29 -32.44 -14.05
CA LEU A 282 12.50 -31.21 -14.25
C LEU A 282 11.49 -31.36 -15.40
N ALA A 283 11.82 -32.16 -16.41
CA ALA A 283 10.98 -32.41 -17.57
C ALA A 283 9.65 -33.17 -17.26
N GLU A 284 9.53 -33.76 -16.06
CA GLU A 284 8.27 -34.42 -15.66
C GLU A 284 7.14 -33.41 -15.39
N VAL A 285 7.49 -32.14 -15.12
CA VAL A 285 6.52 -31.05 -14.91
C VAL A 285 6.58 -30.11 -16.10
N PRO A 286 5.50 -29.93 -16.87
CA PRO A 286 5.52 -29.11 -18.10
C PRO A 286 6.03 -27.69 -17.89
N GLU A 287 5.74 -27.09 -16.73
CA GLU A 287 6.16 -25.74 -16.38
C GLU A 287 7.68 -25.64 -16.13
N TRP A 288 8.33 -26.75 -15.77
CA TRP A 288 9.76 -26.82 -15.46
C TRP A 288 10.60 -27.47 -16.57
N ALA A 289 9.93 -28.02 -17.59
CA ALA A 289 10.58 -28.81 -18.65
C ALA A 289 11.64 -28.03 -19.43
N ASN A 290 11.53 -26.71 -19.49
CA ASN A 290 12.48 -25.84 -20.18
C ASN A 290 13.53 -25.22 -19.23
N LEU A 291 13.54 -25.59 -17.96
CA LEU A 291 14.53 -25.12 -16.99
C LEU A 291 15.77 -26.04 -17.04
N GLU A 292 16.93 -25.42 -16.99
CA GLU A 292 18.20 -26.14 -16.85
C GLU A 292 18.46 -26.50 -15.38
N GLU A 293 19.14 -27.62 -15.14
CA GLU A 293 19.49 -28.07 -13.78
C GLU A 293 20.48 -27.09 -13.13
N GLU A 294 21.38 -26.50 -13.93
CA GLU A 294 22.35 -25.52 -13.47
C GLU A 294 22.49 -24.38 -14.48
N VAL A 295 22.38 -23.16 -13.99
CA VAL A 295 22.54 -21.93 -14.76
C VAL A 295 23.56 -21.03 -14.07
N THR A 296 24.57 -20.58 -14.82
CA THR A 296 25.60 -19.65 -14.32
C THR A 296 25.50 -18.31 -15.03
N VAL A 297 25.45 -17.22 -14.28
CA VAL A 297 25.43 -15.85 -14.79
C VAL A 297 26.62 -15.09 -14.21
N SER A 298 27.52 -14.66 -15.07
CA SER A 298 28.73 -13.89 -14.68
C SER A 298 28.55 -12.39 -14.87
N ASN A 299 29.43 -11.60 -14.27
CA ASN A 299 29.43 -10.14 -14.28
C ASN A 299 28.17 -9.53 -13.62
N VAL A 300 27.79 -10.07 -12.48
CA VAL A 300 26.71 -9.62 -11.63
C VAL A 300 27.22 -9.42 -10.20
N ASN A 301 26.72 -8.43 -9.50
CA ASN A 301 27.17 -8.07 -8.15
C ASN A 301 26.11 -8.28 -7.06
N ARG A 302 24.97 -8.82 -7.42
CA ARG A 302 23.86 -9.13 -6.51
C ARG A 302 22.95 -10.18 -7.11
N LEU A 303 22.15 -10.86 -6.28
CA LEU A 303 21.16 -11.83 -6.73
C LEU A 303 20.11 -11.18 -7.66
N LEU A 304 19.55 -11.96 -8.58
CA LEU A 304 18.66 -11.47 -9.64
C LEU A 304 17.19 -11.41 -9.17
N PHE A 305 16.96 -10.79 -8.03
CA PHE A 305 15.63 -10.50 -7.50
C PHE A 305 15.71 -9.34 -6.50
N GLY A 306 14.58 -8.70 -6.20
CA GLY A 306 14.47 -7.73 -5.13
C GLY A 306 13.95 -8.39 -3.85
N TYR A 307 14.56 -8.08 -2.71
CA TYR A 307 14.06 -8.50 -1.41
C TYR A 307 13.59 -7.30 -0.60
N PHE A 308 12.27 -7.11 -0.57
CA PHE A 308 11.67 -6.17 0.37
C PHE A 308 11.64 -6.79 1.75
N LYS A 309 12.32 -6.19 2.70
CA LYS A 309 12.26 -6.54 4.12
C LYS A 309 11.64 -5.39 4.91
N MET A 310 10.75 -5.72 5.83
CA MET A 310 10.18 -4.72 6.73
C MET A 310 11.30 -4.06 7.56
N PRO A 311 11.46 -2.72 7.53
CA PRO A 311 12.64 -2.02 8.08
C PRO A 311 12.60 -1.84 9.59
N GLU A 312 12.01 -2.77 10.33
CA GLU A 312 12.03 -2.77 11.78
C GLU A 312 13.18 -3.62 12.32
N ALA A 313 13.76 -3.19 13.47
CA ALA A 313 14.80 -3.95 14.12
C ALA A 313 14.28 -5.33 14.54
N ASN A 314 15.03 -6.37 14.20
CA ASN A 314 14.69 -7.75 14.54
C ASN A 314 14.90 -7.99 16.04
N THR A 315 13.81 -8.09 16.80
CA THR A 315 13.84 -8.36 18.23
C THR A 315 13.77 -9.85 18.56
N ILE A 316 13.52 -10.69 17.58
CA ILE A 316 13.49 -12.16 17.72
C ILE A 316 14.90 -12.74 17.64
N ASP A 317 15.65 -12.26 16.63
CA ASP A 317 17.03 -12.63 16.38
C ASP A 317 17.84 -11.38 16.02
N PRO A 318 18.42 -10.67 16.99
CA PRO A 318 19.11 -9.39 16.75
C PRO A 318 20.30 -9.47 15.81
N TYR A 319 20.86 -10.66 15.60
CA TYR A 319 22.00 -10.87 14.69
C TYR A 319 21.57 -11.27 13.28
N SER A 320 20.29 -11.55 13.07
CA SER A 320 19.74 -11.87 11.76
C SER A 320 19.36 -10.59 11.00
N PRO A 321 19.78 -10.41 9.75
CA PRO A 321 19.40 -9.28 8.92
C PRO A 321 17.99 -9.43 8.31
N LEU A 322 17.24 -10.46 8.67
CA LEU A 322 15.88 -10.68 8.20
C LEU A 322 14.92 -9.64 8.76
N GLY A 323 13.96 -9.23 7.94
CA GLY A 323 12.87 -8.38 8.37
C GLY A 323 11.90 -9.12 9.30
N VAL A 324 11.18 -8.37 10.12
CA VAL A 324 10.16 -8.86 11.04
C VAL A 324 8.80 -8.27 10.69
N SER A 325 7.72 -8.96 11.07
CA SER A 325 6.36 -8.45 10.86
C SER A 325 6.16 -7.10 11.56
N ALA A 326 5.40 -6.19 10.95
CA ALA A 326 5.01 -4.91 11.54
C ALA A 326 4.31 -5.02 12.89
N TYR A 327 3.70 -6.16 13.18
CA TYR A 327 3.06 -6.45 14.47
C TYR A 327 3.86 -7.42 15.34
N SER A 328 5.12 -7.70 14.99
CA SER A 328 5.98 -8.63 15.76
C SER A 328 6.10 -8.29 17.23
N ARG A 329 6.11 -6.99 17.57
CA ARG A 329 6.27 -6.48 18.94
C ARG A 329 4.97 -6.42 19.73
N VAL A 330 3.82 -6.62 19.10
CA VAL A 330 2.49 -6.49 19.72
C VAL A 330 1.68 -7.78 19.71
N VAL A 331 2.32 -8.92 19.44
CA VAL A 331 1.65 -10.23 19.38
C VAL A 331 0.84 -10.52 20.65
N SER A 332 1.41 -10.26 21.84
CA SER A 332 0.70 -10.46 23.12
C SER A 332 -0.49 -9.51 23.27
N LEU A 333 -0.32 -8.24 22.89
CA LEU A 333 -1.41 -7.25 22.98
C LEU A 333 -2.54 -7.55 22.00
N ILE A 334 -2.23 -8.08 20.81
CA ILE A 334 -3.26 -8.53 19.86
C ILE A 334 -4.07 -9.68 20.45
N LYS A 335 -3.39 -10.64 21.11
CA LYS A 335 -4.06 -11.72 21.82
C LYS A 335 -4.97 -11.17 22.93
N ASP A 336 -4.46 -10.25 23.74
CA ASP A 336 -5.24 -9.63 24.82
C ASP A 336 -6.43 -8.84 24.28
N ALA A 337 -6.30 -8.18 23.12
CA ALA A 337 -7.39 -7.49 22.45
C ALA A 337 -8.48 -8.45 21.96
N ASP A 338 -8.10 -9.58 21.34
CA ASP A 338 -9.04 -10.62 20.88
C ASP A 338 -9.80 -11.22 22.09
N GLU A 339 -9.09 -11.49 23.20
CA GLU A 339 -9.70 -11.99 24.44
C GLU A 339 -10.65 -10.95 25.07
N GLN A 340 -10.24 -9.68 25.13
CA GLN A 340 -11.07 -8.62 25.70
C GLN A 340 -12.33 -8.37 24.86
N TYR A 341 -12.19 -8.39 23.53
CA TYR A 341 -13.33 -8.29 22.61
C TYR A 341 -14.28 -9.46 22.79
N SER A 342 -13.77 -10.67 22.96
CA SER A 342 -14.59 -11.86 23.21
C SER A 342 -15.34 -11.77 24.53
N ARG A 343 -14.71 -11.22 25.60
CA ARG A 343 -15.37 -10.94 26.88
C ARG A 343 -16.49 -9.93 26.73
N MET A 344 -16.30 -8.91 25.90
CA MET A 344 -17.34 -7.91 25.61
C MET A 344 -18.54 -8.54 24.88
N LEU A 345 -18.30 -9.40 23.89
CA LEU A 345 -19.37 -10.14 23.19
C LEU A 345 -20.10 -11.07 24.15
N TRP A 346 -19.37 -11.76 25.03
CA TRP A 346 -19.98 -12.63 26.05
C TRP A 346 -20.82 -11.84 27.05
N GLU A 347 -20.41 -10.61 27.43
CA GLU A 347 -21.19 -9.75 28.32
C GLU A 347 -22.57 -9.42 27.71
N PHE A 348 -22.63 -9.15 26.40
CA PHE A 348 -23.89 -8.94 25.70
C PHE A 348 -24.74 -10.22 25.64
N GLU A 349 -24.12 -11.36 25.35
CA GLU A 349 -24.84 -12.65 25.33
C GLU A 349 -25.33 -13.05 26.74
N GLY A 350 -24.48 -12.90 27.76
CA GLY A 350 -24.81 -13.25 29.14
C GLY A 350 -25.78 -12.27 29.81
N GLY A 351 -25.79 -11.02 29.33
CA GLY A 351 -26.69 -9.95 29.80
C GLY A 351 -28.02 -9.87 29.06
N GLU A 352 -28.34 -10.78 28.14
CA GLU A 352 -29.63 -10.80 27.46
C GLU A 352 -30.79 -10.85 28.44
N LEU A 353 -31.80 -10.02 28.19
CA LEU A 353 -33.04 -10.03 28.96
C LEU A 353 -33.64 -11.44 28.97
N ALA A 354 -33.85 -11.97 30.14
CA ALA A 354 -34.53 -13.26 30.29
C ALA A 354 -35.64 -13.16 31.35
N ILE A 355 -36.68 -13.91 31.17
CA ILE A 355 -37.78 -14.04 32.11
C ILE A 355 -37.76 -15.46 32.66
N ASP A 356 -37.43 -15.60 33.92
CA ASP A 356 -37.49 -16.85 34.63
C ASP A 356 -38.94 -17.10 35.02
N VAL A 357 -39.54 -18.20 34.51
CA VAL A 357 -40.93 -18.55 34.76
C VAL A 357 -40.98 -19.87 35.53
N ASP A 358 -41.76 -19.88 36.60
CA ASP A 358 -41.97 -21.09 37.34
C ASP A 358 -42.64 -22.15 36.43
N ARG A 359 -42.17 -23.38 36.56
CA ARG A 359 -42.67 -24.51 35.77
C ARG A 359 -44.17 -24.74 35.98
N ASP A 360 -44.69 -24.49 37.16
CA ASP A 360 -46.11 -24.67 37.52
C ASP A 360 -46.99 -23.55 36.96
N ALA A 361 -46.43 -22.40 36.57
CA ALA A 361 -47.13 -21.30 35.95
C ALA A 361 -47.27 -21.44 34.40
N LEU A 362 -46.59 -22.41 33.79
CA LEU A 362 -46.61 -22.65 32.34
C LEU A 362 -47.80 -23.52 31.94
N LYS A 363 -48.34 -23.26 30.72
CA LYS A 363 -49.39 -24.09 30.15
C LYS A 363 -48.88 -25.51 29.97
N ILE A 364 -49.72 -26.47 30.37
CA ILE A 364 -49.49 -27.88 30.21
C ILE A 364 -50.14 -28.31 28.91
N SER A 365 -49.37 -28.90 27.99
CA SER A 365 -49.87 -29.51 26.76
C SER A 365 -49.57 -31.00 26.78
N GLU A 366 -50.60 -31.82 26.51
CA GLU A 366 -50.44 -33.24 26.37
C GLU A 366 -50.00 -33.60 24.95
N TYR A 367 -48.81 -34.13 24.82
CA TYR A 367 -48.29 -34.69 23.58
C TYR A 367 -48.25 -36.22 23.65
N SER A 368 -48.18 -36.87 22.50
CA SER A 368 -48.14 -38.33 22.40
C SER A 368 -46.97 -38.98 23.17
N ASN A 369 -45.96 -38.20 23.57
CA ASN A 369 -44.78 -38.65 24.33
C ASN A 369 -44.77 -38.19 25.80
N GLY A 370 -45.87 -37.68 26.32
CA GLY A 370 -46.01 -37.25 27.71
C GLY A 370 -46.43 -35.78 27.88
N ILE A 371 -46.54 -35.34 29.12
CA ILE A 371 -46.91 -33.98 29.51
C ILE A 371 -45.70 -33.09 29.35
N GLN A 372 -45.81 -32.05 28.52
CA GLN A 372 -44.79 -31.02 28.37
C GLN A 372 -45.35 -29.63 28.72
N THR A 373 -44.56 -28.84 29.39
CA THR A 373 -44.87 -27.43 29.65
C THR A 373 -44.43 -26.58 28.48
N GLU A 374 -45.34 -25.81 27.89
CA GLU A 374 -45.08 -24.91 26.78
C GLU A 374 -44.68 -23.52 27.25
N LEU A 375 -43.60 -22.96 26.68
CA LEU A 375 -43.25 -21.57 26.86
C LEU A 375 -44.24 -20.66 26.10
N PRO A 376 -44.55 -19.46 26.63
CA PRO A 376 -45.40 -18.48 25.94
C PRO A 376 -44.71 -18.06 24.65
N THR A 377 -45.30 -18.41 23.51
CA THR A 377 -44.83 -18.07 22.18
C THR A 377 -43.44 -18.56 21.80
N LYS A 378 -43.11 -18.56 20.52
CA LYS A 378 -41.85 -19.05 19.91
C LYS A 378 -40.54 -18.39 20.36
N GLN A 379 -40.53 -17.62 21.46
CA GLN A 379 -39.38 -16.91 22.00
C GLN A 379 -38.72 -17.71 23.12
N GLU A 380 -38.22 -18.90 22.79
CA GLU A 380 -37.52 -19.77 23.73
C GLU A 380 -36.27 -19.10 24.37
N ARG A 381 -35.68 -18.10 23.72
CA ARG A 381 -34.55 -17.31 24.25
C ARG A 381 -34.95 -16.38 25.38
N LEU A 382 -36.15 -15.82 25.36
CA LEU A 382 -36.61 -14.85 26.36
C LEU A 382 -37.11 -15.54 27.64
N PHE A 383 -37.72 -16.74 27.55
CA PHE A 383 -38.32 -17.40 28.69
C PHE A 383 -37.48 -18.61 29.10
N ARG A 384 -37.05 -18.65 30.36
CA ARG A 384 -36.34 -19.79 30.98
C ARG A 384 -37.27 -20.48 31.97
N LYS A 385 -37.33 -21.81 31.88
CA LYS A 385 -38.07 -22.62 32.88
C LYS A 385 -37.19 -22.85 34.07
N VAL A 386 -37.58 -22.37 35.23
CA VAL A 386 -36.84 -22.50 36.50
C VAL A 386 -37.82 -22.95 37.58
N ASP A 387 -37.35 -23.75 38.55
CA ASP A 387 -38.12 -24.04 39.74
C ASP A 387 -37.91 -22.88 40.71
N LEU A 388 -38.86 -21.93 40.79
CA LEU A 388 -38.82 -20.79 41.71
C LEU A 388 -39.40 -21.23 43.07
N ASN A 389 -38.96 -20.57 44.13
CA ASN A 389 -39.54 -20.78 45.46
C ASN A 389 -40.98 -20.29 45.51
N SER A 390 -41.81 -20.93 46.23
CA SER A 390 -43.29 -20.96 46.19
C SER A 390 -44.06 -19.63 46.29
N GLU A 391 -43.44 -18.50 46.25
CA GLU A 391 -44.11 -17.18 46.33
C GLU A 391 -43.93 -16.34 45.03
N GLU A 392 -43.04 -16.70 44.13
CA GLU A 392 -42.75 -15.96 42.89
C GLU A 392 -43.14 -16.76 41.66
N THR A 393 -44.00 -16.23 40.80
CA THR A 393 -44.48 -16.87 39.58
C THR A 393 -43.50 -16.60 38.42
N TYR A 394 -42.79 -15.48 38.43
CA TYR A 394 -41.79 -15.10 37.46
C TYR A 394 -40.77 -14.16 38.07
N ASN A 395 -39.57 -14.17 37.48
CA ASN A 395 -38.50 -13.20 37.80
C ASN A 395 -37.90 -12.67 36.52
N VAL A 396 -37.56 -11.37 36.46
CA VAL A 396 -36.96 -10.74 35.31
C VAL A 396 -35.46 -10.62 35.54
N PHE A 397 -34.70 -11.35 34.73
CA PHE A 397 -33.25 -11.21 34.70
C PHE A 397 -32.84 -10.14 33.70
N ALA A 398 -32.46 -8.97 34.19
CA ALA A 398 -32.00 -7.84 33.39
C ALA A 398 -30.79 -7.19 34.10
N PRO A 399 -29.59 -7.81 34.02
CA PRO A 399 -28.42 -7.28 34.67
C PRO A 399 -27.97 -5.99 34.00
N GLN A 400 -27.29 -5.12 34.76
CA GLN A 400 -26.61 -3.97 34.19
C GLN A 400 -25.37 -4.43 33.41
N LEU A 401 -25.28 -4.07 32.14
CA LEU A 401 -24.12 -4.37 31.30
C LEU A 401 -22.92 -3.51 31.71
N ARG A 402 -21.73 -4.10 31.69
CA ARG A 402 -20.43 -3.44 31.94
C ARG A 402 -19.77 -2.97 30.64
N ASP A 403 -20.56 -2.71 29.61
CA ASP A 403 -20.16 -2.38 28.24
C ASP A 403 -19.16 -1.21 28.18
N VAL A 404 -19.43 -0.11 28.89
CA VAL A 404 -18.54 1.06 28.95
C VAL A 404 -17.16 0.71 29.48
N SER A 405 -17.09 -0.05 30.58
CA SER A 405 -15.80 -0.43 31.19
C SER A 405 -15.02 -1.40 30.31
N LEU A 406 -15.70 -2.33 29.64
CA LEU A 406 -15.09 -3.30 28.74
C LEU A 406 -14.61 -2.65 27.44
N SER A 407 -15.41 -1.75 26.86
CA SER A 407 -15.04 -0.95 25.71
C SER A 407 -13.85 -0.03 26.01
N HIS A 408 -13.86 0.66 27.15
CA HIS A 408 -12.72 1.48 27.57
C HIS A 408 -11.42 0.65 27.73
N GLY A 409 -11.52 -0.54 28.33
CA GLY A 409 -10.39 -1.45 28.46
C GLY A 409 -9.83 -1.89 27.11
N LEU A 410 -10.70 -2.24 26.16
CA LEU A 410 -10.31 -2.58 24.80
C LEU A 410 -9.63 -1.40 24.09
N ASN A 411 -10.21 -0.19 24.21
CA ASN A 411 -9.66 1.02 23.62
C ASN A 411 -8.26 1.35 24.12
N LEU A 412 -7.97 1.14 25.41
CA LEU A 412 -6.63 1.30 25.98
C LEU A 412 -5.61 0.31 25.37
N ILE A 413 -6.01 -0.94 25.12
CA ILE A 413 -5.16 -1.93 24.46
C ILE A 413 -4.89 -1.51 23.02
N LEU A 414 -5.91 -1.10 22.27
CA LEU A 414 -5.79 -0.62 20.89
C LEU A 414 -4.86 0.60 20.80
N THR A 415 -5.02 1.58 21.69
CA THR A 415 -4.13 2.75 21.77
C THR A 415 -2.67 2.33 22.02
N ARG A 416 -2.45 1.32 22.87
CA ARG A 416 -1.10 0.82 23.12
C ARG A 416 -0.50 0.09 21.89
N ILE A 417 -1.33 -0.64 21.14
CA ILE A 417 -0.93 -1.25 19.88
C ILE A 417 -0.52 -0.16 18.88
N GLU A 418 -1.33 0.90 18.71
CA GLU A 418 -0.99 2.06 17.85
C GLU A 418 0.36 2.67 18.21
N ASP A 419 0.59 2.92 19.51
CA ASP A 419 1.84 3.50 19.99
C ASP A 419 3.06 2.65 19.64
N ILE A 420 2.97 1.32 19.68
CA ILE A 420 4.10 0.41 19.43
C ILE A 420 4.29 0.18 17.92
N VAL A 421 3.20 0.01 17.16
CA VAL A 421 3.23 -0.22 15.72
C VAL A 421 3.63 1.06 14.96
N GLY A 422 3.54 2.23 15.59
CA GLY A 422 3.87 3.52 15.00
C GLY A 422 2.71 4.17 14.26
N PHE A 423 1.46 3.82 14.59
CA PHE A 423 0.29 4.54 14.10
C PHE A 423 0.01 5.81 14.90
N SER A 424 -0.69 6.73 14.28
CA SER A 424 -1.32 7.85 14.98
C SER A 424 -2.47 7.34 15.83
N ARG A 425 -2.65 7.91 17.02
CA ARG A 425 -3.79 7.59 17.88
C ARG A 425 -5.10 7.92 17.18
N GLY A 426 -6.07 7.03 17.31
CA GLY A 426 -7.35 7.10 16.62
C GLY A 426 -7.35 6.44 15.23
N THR A 427 -6.31 5.67 14.89
CA THR A 427 -6.29 4.84 13.67
C THR A 427 -6.99 3.50 13.90
N LEU A 428 -6.75 2.86 15.05
CA LEU A 428 -7.37 1.61 15.50
C LEU A 428 -8.29 1.84 16.70
N SER A 429 -7.93 2.78 17.57
CA SER A 429 -8.68 3.17 18.77
C SER A 429 -9.75 4.20 18.43
N GLU A 430 -10.70 4.37 19.33
CA GLU A 430 -11.63 5.50 19.26
C GLU A 430 -10.84 6.81 19.41
N ALA A 431 -11.08 7.73 18.47
CA ALA A 431 -10.51 9.06 18.58
C ALA A 431 -11.12 9.75 19.81
N ASP A 432 -10.27 10.28 20.71
CA ASP A 432 -10.75 11.15 21.78
C ASP A 432 -11.68 12.20 21.19
N GLU A 433 -12.88 12.39 21.79
CA GLU A 433 -13.83 13.42 21.37
C GLU A 433 -13.09 14.75 21.22
N MET A 434 -13.01 15.20 19.99
CA MET A 434 -12.14 16.30 19.60
C MET A 434 -12.57 17.61 20.26
N THR A 435 -11.94 17.93 21.37
CA THR A 435 -11.60 19.33 21.60
C THR A 435 -10.76 19.77 20.39
N THR A 436 -11.22 20.83 19.72
CA THR A 436 -10.63 21.42 18.51
C THR A 436 -9.09 21.40 18.54
N LYS A 437 -8.49 20.33 18.00
CA LYS A 437 -7.02 20.23 17.85
C LYS A 437 -6.59 21.20 16.77
N THR A 438 -5.56 21.98 17.04
CA THR A 438 -4.98 22.87 16.03
C THR A 438 -4.32 22.05 14.91
N ALA A 439 -4.22 22.61 13.71
CA ALA A 439 -3.54 21.96 12.59
C ALA A 439 -2.12 21.49 12.97
N THR A 440 -1.42 22.25 13.81
CA THR A 440 -0.09 21.89 14.31
C THR A 440 -0.10 20.67 15.22
N GLU A 441 -1.07 20.56 16.13
CA GLU A 441 -1.21 19.38 16.99
C GLU A 441 -1.57 18.14 16.20
N LEU A 442 -2.39 18.28 15.15
CA LEU A 442 -2.71 17.19 14.25
C LEU A 442 -1.49 16.73 13.46
N LYS A 443 -0.63 17.66 13.00
CA LYS A 443 0.65 17.34 12.34
C LYS A 443 1.59 16.59 13.26
N LEU A 444 1.77 17.06 14.48
CA LEU A 444 2.60 16.39 15.50
C LEU A 444 2.06 14.99 15.82
N ALA A 445 0.76 14.83 15.95
CA ALA A 445 0.14 13.54 16.19
C ALA A 445 0.41 12.55 15.04
N LYS A 446 0.41 13.02 13.80
CA LYS A 446 0.67 12.19 12.62
C LYS A 446 2.16 11.95 12.33
N GLN A 447 3.07 12.75 12.87
CA GLN A 447 4.51 12.70 12.56
C GLN A 447 5.13 11.31 12.75
N ARG A 448 4.67 10.55 13.76
CA ARG A 448 5.15 9.18 14.03
C ARG A 448 4.79 8.22 12.89
N SER A 449 3.54 8.26 12.40
CA SER A 449 3.10 7.44 11.27
C SER A 449 3.93 7.72 10.02
N TYR A 450 4.32 8.96 9.83
CA TYR A 450 5.12 9.39 8.69
C TYR A 450 6.54 8.85 8.73
N ALA A 451 7.23 8.99 9.87
CA ALA A 451 8.57 8.46 10.02
C ALA A 451 8.61 6.95 9.74
N SER A 452 7.67 6.19 10.35
CA SER A 452 7.55 4.75 10.11
C SER A 452 7.25 4.42 8.65
N ASN A 453 6.46 5.24 7.97
CA ASN A 453 6.10 5.04 6.58
C ASN A 453 7.27 5.32 5.64
N ARG A 454 8.05 6.37 5.92
CA ARG A 454 9.25 6.73 5.14
C ARG A 454 10.28 5.60 5.13
N ASP A 455 10.47 4.93 6.26
CA ASP A 455 11.39 3.78 6.34
C ASP A 455 10.91 2.62 5.45
N ILE A 456 9.60 2.36 5.41
CA ILE A 456 9.01 1.34 4.52
C ILE A 456 9.19 1.72 3.05
N GLN A 457 9.00 2.98 2.70
CA GLN A 457 9.20 3.51 1.34
C GLN A 457 10.64 3.32 0.88
N LEU A 458 11.63 3.68 1.72
CA LEU A 458 13.04 3.49 1.41
C LEU A 458 13.42 2.01 1.22
N ALA A 459 12.90 1.13 2.08
CA ALA A 459 13.12 -0.32 1.95
C ALA A 459 12.49 -0.89 0.67
N LEU A 460 11.33 -0.37 0.27
CA LEU A 460 10.67 -0.76 -0.98
C LEU A 460 11.43 -0.24 -2.20
N GLU A 461 11.93 0.99 -2.14
CA GLU A 461 12.78 1.60 -3.18
C GLU A 461 14.02 0.75 -3.46
N ASP A 462 14.72 0.32 -2.40
CA ASP A 462 15.92 -0.52 -2.53
C ASP A 462 15.58 -1.88 -3.17
N ALA A 463 14.48 -2.52 -2.75
CA ALA A 463 14.03 -3.77 -3.34
C ALA A 463 13.66 -3.61 -4.82
N LEU A 464 12.95 -2.55 -5.19
CA LEU A 464 12.57 -2.28 -6.58
C LEU A 464 13.75 -1.94 -7.48
N LYS A 465 14.78 -1.24 -6.96
CA LYS A 465 16.05 -1.04 -7.67
C LYS A 465 16.74 -2.37 -7.98
N ASP A 466 16.71 -3.32 -7.05
CA ASP A 466 17.26 -4.66 -7.28
C ASP A 466 16.45 -5.46 -8.31
N VAL A 467 15.11 -5.32 -8.33
CA VAL A 467 14.26 -5.91 -9.38
C VAL A 467 14.60 -5.35 -10.75
N VAL A 468 14.74 -4.03 -10.88
CA VAL A 468 15.07 -3.38 -12.16
C VAL A 468 16.47 -3.79 -12.63
N TYR A 469 17.43 -3.88 -11.70
CA TYR A 469 18.75 -4.41 -12.02
C TYR A 469 18.68 -5.85 -12.57
N ALA A 470 17.87 -6.72 -11.95
CA ALA A 470 17.68 -8.08 -12.45
C ALA A 470 17.05 -8.11 -13.86
N MET A 471 16.06 -7.23 -14.11
CA MET A 471 15.46 -7.07 -15.46
C MET A 471 16.52 -6.66 -16.50
N ASP A 472 17.42 -5.72 -16.16
CA ASP A 472 18.52 -5.32 -17.06
C ASP A 472 19.48 -6.47 -17.35
N VAL A 473 19.85 -7.26 -16.32
CA VAL A 473 20.71 -8.44 -16.51
C VAL A 473 20.05 -9.44 -17.46
N TYR A 474 18.76 -9.71 -17.30
CA TYR A 474 18.02 -10.59 -18.21
C TYR A 474 17.89 -10.00 -19.61
N CYS A 475 17.70 -8.69 -19.76
CA CYS A 475 17.71 -8.02 -21.07
C CYS A 475 19.05 -8.21 -21.79
N ARG A 476 20.18 -8.17 -21.06
CA ARG A 476 21.52 -8.43 -21.61
C ARG A 476 21.71 -9.90 -21.95
N LEU A 477 21.34 -10.81 -21.05
CA LEU A 477 21.54 -12.25 -21.19
C LEU A 477 20.78 -12.81 -22.41
N TYR A 478 19.51 -12.46 -22.54
CA TYR A 478 18.64 -12.94 -23.62
C TYR A 478 18.61 -12.04 -24.85
N LYS A 479 19.39 -10.93 -24.86
CA LYS A 479 19.42 -9.95 -25.95
C LYS A 479 18.03 -9.46 -26.34
N ILE A 480 17.21 -9.15 -25.33
CA ILE A 480 15.81 -8.74 -25.51
C ILE A 480 15.72 -7.37 -26.18
N THR A 481 16.56 -6.44 -25.75
CA THR A 481 16.67 -5.07 -26.24
C THR A 481 18.11 -4.69 -26.50
N PRO A 482 18.41 -3.71 -27.36
CA PRO A 482 19.74 -3.13 -27.48
C PRO A 482 20.27 -2.65 -26.12
N PRO A 483 21.59 -2.58 -25.93
CA PRO A 483 22.17 -1.94 -24.77
C PRO A 483 21.71 -0.49 -24.66
N GLY A 484 21.40 -0.04 -23.45
CA GLY A 484 20.98 1.31 -23.16
C GLY A 484 21.06 1.59 -21.67
N GLU A 485 21.36 2.81 -21.33
CA GLU A 485 21.37 3.27 -19.94
C GLU A 485 19.95 3.53 -19.45
N TYR A 486 19.73 3.41 -18.15
CA TYR A 486 18.45 3.65 -17.51
C TYR A 486 18.66 4.23 -16.11
N GLN A 487 17.66 4.96 -15.64
CA GLN A 487 17.55 5.47 -14.29
C GLN A 487 16.18 5.11 -13.73
N VAL A 488 16.11 4.78 -12.45
CA VAL A 488 14.84 4.52 -11.76
C VAL A 488 14.55 5.74 -10.89
N SER A 489 13.41 6.37 -11.12
CA SER A 489 12.90 7.45 -10.29
C SER A 489 11.79 6.95 -9.38
N PHE A 490 11.73 7.53 -8.18
CA PHE A 490 10.67 7.30 -7.22
C PHE A 490 10.15 8.64 -6.74
N GLU A 491 8.87 8.84 -6.90
CA GLU A 491 8.15 9.99 -6.37
C GLU A 491 7.19 9.50 -5.29
N TRP A 492 7.37 10.03 -4.10
CA TRP A 492 6.53 9.77 -2.95
C TRP A 492 5.82 11.08 -2.64
N ASP A 493 4.58 11.22 -3.12
CA ASP A 493 3.80 12.41 -2.82
C ASP A 493 3.32 12.32 -1.37
N ASP A 494 3.86 13.21 -0.54
CA ASP A 494 3.48 13.36 0.86
C ASP A 494 2.33 14.38 1.02
N SER A 495 1.48 14.56 0.00
CA SER A 495 0.43 15.59 -0.05
C SER A 495 -0.60 15.47 1.09
N ILE A 496 -0.83 14.24 1.59
CA ILE A 496 -1.63 14.00 2.80
C ILE A 496 -0.97 14.59 4.06
N LEU A 497 0.32 14.88 4.00
CA LEU A 497 1.17 15.38 5.09
C LEU A 497 1.23 16.87 5.17
N VAL A 498 1.30 17.45 4.02
CA VAL A 498 1.43 18.88 3.87
C VAL A 498 0.02 19.41 3.75
N ASP A 499 -0.45 20.08 4.79
CA ASP A 499 -1.62 20.93 4.69
C ASP A 499 -1.33 21.93 3.57
N SER A 500 -1.90 21.66 2.39
CA SER A 500 -1.69 22.46 1.18
C SER A 500 -1.95 23.94 1.43
N ASP A 501 -2.85 24.26 2.36
CA ASP A 501 -3.15 25.64 2.77
C ASP A 501 -1.99 26.27 3.55
N THR A 502 -1.34 25.52 4.44
CA THR A 502 -0.18 26.01 5.20
C THR A 502 1.04 26.16 4.30
N GLU A 503 1.25 25.23 3.37
CA GLU A 503 2.35 25.33 2.42
C GLU A 503 2.12 26.46 1.42
N LEU A 504 0.89 26.64 0.94
CA LEU A 504 0.52 27.78 0.11
C LEU A 504 0.79 29.12 0.84
N GLN A 505 0.42 29.22 2.12
CA GLN A 505 0.72 30.41 2.93
C GLN A 505 2.24 30.62 3.07
N THR A 506 3.00 29.57 3.29
CA THR A 506 4.47 29.61 3.38
C THR A 506 5.07 30.05 2.05
N ARG A 507 4.64 29.48 0.93
CA ARG A 507 5.09 29.87 -0.41
C ARG A 507 4.67 31.31 -0.77
N MET A 508 3.48 31.72 -0.38
CA MET A 508 3.03 33.11 -0.51
C MET A 508 3.90 34.08 0.31
N ALA A 509 4.31 33.68 1.52
CA ALA A 509 5.25 34.45 2.32
C ALA A 509 6.65 34.51 1.65
N MET A 510 7.12 33.42 1.06
CA MET A 510 8.37 33.36 0.30
C MET A 510 8.31 34.24 -0.96
N ILE A 511 7.19 34.27 -1.69
CA ILE A 511 6.98 35.20 -2.82
C ILE A 511 7.07 36.65 -2.35
N ASN A 512 6.39 36.98 -1.24
CA ASN A 512 6.44 38.34 -0.68
C ASN A 512 7.81 38.75 -0.17
N ALA A 513 8.61 37.76 0.27
CA ALA A 513 10.01 37.96 0.66
C ALA A 513 10.99 37.94 -0.53
N GLY A 514 10.53 37.71 -1.75
CA GLY A 514 11.36 37.60 -2.96
C GLY A 514 12.21 36.33 -3.04
N LEU A 515 11.88 35.29 -2.29
CA LEU A 515 12.64 34.04 -2.21
C LEU A 515 12.07 32.93 -3.15
N ALA A 516 10.85 33.08 -3.66
CA ALA A 516 10.23 32.16 -4.59
C ALA A 516 9.50 32.91 -5.71
N SER A 517 9.39 32.29 -6.88
CA SER A 517 8.66 32.88 -8.01
C SER A 517 7.17 32.52 -7.95
N LYS A 518 6.32 33.40 -8.52
CA LYS A 518 4.88 33.13 -8.68
C LYS A 518 4.63 31.95 -9.64
N VAL A 519 5.53 31.75 -10.59
CA VAL A 519 5.47 30.66 -11.58
C VAL A 519 5.64 29.33 -10.86
N GLU A 520 6.71 29.16 -10.06
CA GLU A 520 6.99 27.93 -9.30
C GLU A 520 5.85 27.56 -8.35
N THR A 521 5.30 28.57 -7.63
CA THR A 521 4.18 28.34 -6.72
C THR A 521 2.93 27.89 -7.47
N ARG A 522 2.69 28.43 -8.66
CA ARG A 522 1.55 28.06 -9.49
C ARG A 522 1.72 26.66 -10.08
N MET A 523 2.92 26.32 -10.58
CA MET A 523 3.26 24.98 -11.05
C MET A 523 3.01 23.95 -9.95
N TRP A 524 3.47 24.22 -8.74
CA TRP A 524 3.25 23.34 -7.60
C TRP A 524 1.77 23.18 -7.23
N TYR A 525 1.01 24.29 -7.18
CA TYR A 525 -0.38 24.27 -6.69
C TYR A 525 -1.37 23.65 -7.68
N PHE A 526 -1.18 23.90 -8.98
CA PHE A 526 -2.09 23.44 -10.04
C PHE A 526 -1.55 22.25 -10.84
N GLY A 527 -0.30 21.80 -10.61
CA GLY A 527 0.34 20.78 -11.44
C GLY A 527 0.56 21.20 -12.89
N GLU A 528 0.64 22.53 -13.15
CA GLU A 528 0.80 23.08 -14.49
C GLU A 528 2.27 23.02 -14.92
N THR A 529 2.51 22.91 -16.23
CA THR A 529 3.84 23.10 -16.79
C THR A 529 4.25 24.59 -16.72
N GLU A 530 5.54 24.86 -16.75
CA GLU A 530 6.07 26.23 -16.67
C GLU A 530 5.44 27.16 -17.70
N ASN A 531 5.28 26.70 -18.94
CA ASN A 531 4.66 27.47 -19.99
C ASN A 531 3.17 27.77 -19.74
N GLN A 532 2.44 26.83 -19.17
CA GLN A 532 1.04 27.02 -18.78
C GLN A 532 0.92 28.01 -17.61
N ALA A 533 1.80 27.87 -16.61
CA ALA A 533 1.83 28.77 -15.47
C ALA A 533 2.18 30.21 -15.88
N LYS A 534 3.16 30.41 -16.75
CA LYS A 534 3.54 31.74 -17.31
C LYS A 534 2.38 32.36 -18.10
N ALA A 535 1.76 31.61 -19.00
CA ALA A 535 0.61 32.07 -19.79
C ALA A 535 -0.58 32.49 -18.92
N ALA A 536 -0.86 31.73 -17.87
CA ALA A 536 -1.94 32.04 -16.94
C ALA A 536 -1.65 33.26 -16.08
N LEU A 537 -0.41 33.47 -15.63
CA LEU A 537 0.00 34.67 -14.90
C LEU A 537 -0.08 35.92 -15.78
N GLN A 538 0.33 35.81 -17.02
CA GLN A 538 0.26 36.90 -18.00
C GLN A 538 -1.18 37.32 -18.25
N LYS A 539 -2.11 36.36 -18.38
CA LYS A 539 -3.54 36.60 -18.51
C LYS A 539 -4.12 37.35 -17.30
N ILE A 540 -3.70 36.97 -16.07
CA ILE A 540 -4.11 37.66 -14.85
C ILE A 540 -3.57 39.09 -14.78
N GLU A 541 -2.35 39.32 -15.25
CA GLU A 541 -1.77 40.67 -15.33
C GLU A 541 -2.49 41.56 -16.34
N ASP A 542 -2.84 41.01 -17.49
CA ASP A 542 -3.60 41.72 -18.52
C ASP A 542 -5.01 42.07 -18.05
N GLU A 543 -5.68 41.15 -17.34
CA GLU A 543 -6.98 41.42 -16.71
C GLU A 543 -6.88 42.52 -15.63
N LYS A 544 -5.79 42.53 -14.84
CA LYS A 544 -5.54 43.60 -13.85
C LYS A 544 -5.28 44.97 -14.52
N LYS A 545 -4.51 45.01 -15.61
CA LYS A 545 -4.26 46.23 -16.37
C LYS A 545 -5.55 46.79 -16.95
N GLN A 546 -6.39 45.95 -17.57
CA GLN A 546 -7.70 46.36 -18.07
C GLN A 546 -8.63 46.89 -16.98
N SER A 547 -8.62 46.25 -15.79
CA SER A 547 -9.44 46.70 -14.67
C SER A 547 -8.94 48.02 -14.08
N MET A 548 -7.61 48.24 -14.03
CA MET A 548 -7.02 49.53 -13.62
C MET A 548 -7.32 50.64 -14.63
N GLU A 549 -7.19 50.38 -15.92
CA GLU A 549 -7.56 51.36 -16.97
C GLU A 549 -9.03 51.75 -16.90
N THR A 550 -9.89 50.78 -16.68
CA THR A 550 -11.34 51.02 -16.53
C THR A 550 -11.64 51.85 -15.27
N ASN A 551 -10.94 51.60 -14.17
CA ASN A 551 -11.09 52.38 -12.93
C ASN A 551 -10.53 53.79 -13.04
N ILE A 552 -9.38 53.97 -13.74
CA ILE A 552 -8.81 55.30 -14.01
C ILE A 552 -9.73 56.13 -14.90
N LEU A 553 -10.31 55.47 -15.94
CA LEU A 553 -11.30 56.11 -16.81
C LEU A 553 -12.59 56.49 -16.07
N ALA A 554 -13.04 55.67 -15.10
CA ALA A 554 -14.17 55.95 -14.24
C ALA A 554 -13.89 57.10 -13.27
N GLN A 555 -12.70 57.15 -12.66
CA GLN A 555 -12.26 58.21 -11.80
C GLN A 555 -12.05 59.55 -12.55
N SER A 556 -11.50 59.52 -13.76
CA SER A 556 -11.34 60.75 -14.57
C SER A 556 -12.69 61.33 -14.95
N LYS A 557 -13.68 60.49 -15.30
CA LYS A 557 -15.06 60.95 -15.58
C LYS A 557 -15.77 61.51 -14.34
N LEU A 558 -15.51 60.95 -13.16
CA LEU A 558 -16.02 61.49 -11.89
C LEU A 558 -15.35 62.81 -11.56
N GLY A 559 -14.06 62.97 -11.84
CA GLY A 559 -13.34 64.23 -11.68
C GLY A 559 -13.86 65.34 -12.61
N ASP A 560 -14.19 65.04 -13.85
CA ASP A 560 -14.77 65.96 -14.80
C ASP A 560 -16.19 66.40 -14.41
N ILE A 561 -16.98 65.52 -13.85
CA ILE A 561 -18.32 65.82 -13.30
C ILE A 561 -18.21 66.72 -12.03
N ALA A 562 -17.20 66.48 -11.18
CA ALA A 562 -16.98 67.30 -9.97
C ALA A 562 -16.43 68.69 -10.26
N GLN A 563 -15.86 68.94 -11.45
CA GLN A 563 -15.37 70.24 -11.90
C GLN A 563 -16.39 71.05 -12.71
N GLY A 564 -17.65 70.61 -12.83
CA GLY A 564 -18.73 71.40 -13.38
C GLY A 564 -18.60 71.70 -14.88
N LYS A 565 -17.94 70.85 -15.69
CA LYS A 565 -17.96 70.97 -17.12
C LYS A 565 -19.25 70.42 -17.69
N ASP A 566 -20.16 71.32 -18.08
CA ASP A 566 -21.42 71.00 -18.78
C ASP A 566 -21.10 70.33 -20.14
N PHE A 567 -21.52 69.11 -20.25
CA PHE A 567 -21.63 68.42 -21.53
C PHE A 567 -22.95 68.76 -22.21
N SER A 568 -23.02 69.95 -22.86
CA SER A 568 -24.04 70.23 -23.86
C SER A 568 -23.53 69.69 -25.21
N GLY A 569 -23.90 68.48 -25.55
CA GLY A 569 -23.52 67.87 -26.80
C GLY A 569 -24.49 66.78 -27.24
N ASP A 570 -25.30 67.11 -28.21
CA ASP A 570 -25.99 66.29 -29.21
C ASP A 570 -26.78 65.05 -28.77
N ASN A 571 -28.07 65.20 -28.71
CA ASN A 571 -29.10 64.21 -28.36
C ASN A 571 -29.50 63.27 -29.53
N ASN A 572 -28.57 62.76 -30.34
CA ASN A 572 -28.94 61.87 -31.45
C ASN A 572 -27.97 60.68 -31.63
N ASN A 573 -27.68 59.96 -30.56
CA ASN A 573 -26.95 58.69 -30.70
C ASN A 573 -27.73 57.55 -30.02
N PRO A 574 -28.30 56.59 -30.79
CA PRO A 574 -29.10 55.49 -30.23
C PRO A 574 -28.28 54.56 -29.31
N ASP A 575 -26.95 54.55 -29.35
CA ASP A 575 -26.08 53.73 -28.55
C ASP A 575 -25.93 54.18 -27.08
N ALA A 576 -26.23 55.44 -26.77
CA ALA A 576 -26.17 55.97 -25.39
C ALA A 576 -27.28 55.38 -24.50
N ASN A 577 -28.42 55.09 -25.04
CA ASN A 577 -29.57 54.53 -24.32
C ASN A 577 -29.38 53.03 -23.96
N VAL A 578 -28.62 52.30 -24.75
CA VAL A 578 -28.31 50.86 -24.50
C VAL A 578 -27.28 50.75 -23.39
N LYS A 579 -26.27 51.65 -23.34
CA LYS A 579 -25.24 51.67 -22.30
C LYS A 579 -25.79 52.09 -20.91
N GLN A 580 -26.75 53.01 -20.89
CA GLN A 580 -27.37 53.46 -19.65
C GLN A 580 -28.33 52.40 -19.05
N LYS A 581 -29.00 51.60 -19.90
CA LYS A 581 -29.80 50.45 -19.46
C LYS A 581 -28.90 49.32 -18.93
N ALA A 582 -27.73 49.09 -19.54
CA ALA A 582 -26.76 48.07 -19.08
C ALA A 582 -26.15 48.47 -17.71
N PHE A 583 -25.88 49.75 -17.47
CA PHE A 583 -25.34 50.26 -16.21
C PHE A 583 -26.34 50.11 -15.05
N ASN A 584 -27.59 50.50 -15.28
CA ASN A 584 -28.66 50.37 -14.27
C ASN A 584 -28.99 48.91 -13.93
N ASN A 585 -28.86 47.99 -14.88
CA ASN A 585 -29.03 46.56 -14.66
C ASN A 585 -27.86 45.94 -13.87
N ALA A 586 -26.62 46.43 -14.03
CA ALA A 586 -25.44 45.98 -13.28
C ALA A 586 -25.50 46.48 -11.80
N GLU A 587 -26.00 47.68 -11.57
CA GLU A 587 -26.16 48.26 -10.24
C GLU A 587 -27.27 47.54 -9.44
N GLN A 588 -28.39 47.18 -10.09
CA GLN A 588 -29.44 46.37 -9.49
C GLN A 588 -29.04 44.93 -9.21
N ALA A 589 -28.12 44.35 -10.00
CA ALA A 589 -27.60 43.03 -9.79
C ALA A 589 -26.59 42.96 -8.61
N SER A 590 -25.78 44.03 -8.42
CA SER A 590 -24.86 44.12 -7.28
C SER A 590 -25.62 44.43 -5.97
N ALA A 591 -26.65 45.27 -5.99
CA ALA A 591 -27.50 45.51 -4.82
C ALA A 591 -28.28 44.27 -4.36
N LYS A 592 -28.72 43.41 -5.28
CA LYS A 592 -29.35 42.11 -4.97
C LYS A 592 -28.40 41.09 -4.38
N LYS A 593 -27.09 41.16 -4.70
CA LYS A 593 -26.06 40.28 -4.12
C LYS A 593 -25.68 40.66 -2.68
N ILE A 594 -25.75 41.95 -2.35
CA ILE A 594 -25.46 42.47 -0.99
C ILE A 594 -26.63 42.19 -0.03
N ALA A 595 -27.87 42.14 -0.53
CA ALA A 595 -29.05 41.85 0.28
C ALA A 595 -29.28 40.33 0.56
N LYS A 596 -28.41 39.45 0.07
CA LYS A 596 -28.52 37.99 0.23
C LYS A 596 -27.30 37.38 0.99
N LYS A 597 -26.48 38.20 1.61
CA LYS A 597 -25.50 37.85 2.63
C LYS A 597 -25.98 38.46 3.96
#